data_4b35216cd06f2fe1a59d0734bb1958e9
#
_entry.id   4b35216cd06f2fe1a59d0734bb1958e9
#
_cell.length_a   1.000
_cell.length_b   1.000
_cell.length_c   1.000
_cell.angle_alpha   90.00
_cell.angle_beta   90.00
_cell.angle_gamma   90.00
#
_symmetry.space_group_name_H-M   'P 1'
#
loop_
_entity.id
_entity.type
_entity.pdbx_description
1 polymer ?
#
loop_
_entity_poly.entity_id
_entity_poly.type
_entity_poly.pdbx_seq_one_letter_code
_entity_poly.pdbx_strand_id
1 'polypeptide(L)'
;MRIGPAVRRLLGPLEPKVARLYRHAFFDVSAFARAVRSWTDAARILEVGCGDGLATEELRHVFPRAEITGIDILPVPGRLFRGDRAGITFLSGALADFVERNRGRFDLVVICDVVHHVPPAERVDLLRSASRALREGGCLALKEWERRPNLAHLGGWISDRFITGAQVRFETAAALRQLAAEALDDSPVERELRFPPWRNNLGLFIRPRRR
;
A
#
# COMPACT_ATOMS: atom_id res chain seq x y z
N MET A 1 -19.88 9.53 11.30
CA MET A 1 -20.17 10.63 10.35
C MET A 1 -18.92 10.80 9.47
N ARG A 2 -19.02 10.63 8.16
CA ARG A 2 -17.87 10.75 7.24
C ARG A 2 -17.65 12.23 6.93
N ILE A 3 -16.66 12.85 7.56
CA ILE A 3 -16.32 14.27 7.32
C ILE A 3 -15.51 14.45 6.03
N GLY A 4 -14.84 13.37 5.56
CA GLY A 4 -13.95 13.39 4.39
C GLY A 4 -14.52 14.03 3.13
N PRO A 5 -15.74 13.68 2.66
CA PRO A 5 -16.30 14.30 1.45
C PRO A 5 -16.59 15.79 1.62
N ALA A 6 -16.97 16.25 2.82
CA ALA A 6 -17.21 17.67 3.12
C ALA A 6 -15.89 18.46 3.15
N VAL A 7 -14.86 17.91 3.81
CA VAL A 7 -13.52 18.49 3.84
C VAL A 7 -12.94 18.59 2.43
N ARG A 8 -13.08 17.57 1.60
CA ARG A 8 -12.63 17.57 0.20
C ARG A 8 -13.30 18.68 -0.63
N ARG A 9 -14.63 18.85 -0.46
CA ARG A 9 -15.33 19.97 -1.14
C ARG A 9 -14.86 21.34 -0.66
N LEU A 10 -14.60 21.48 0.63
CA LEU A 10 -14.13 22.75 1.21
C LEU A 10 -12.71 23.11 0.72
N LEU A 11 -11.84 22.09 0.56
CA LEU A 11 -10.47 22.29 0.10
C LEU A 11 -10.39 22.60 -1.40
N GLY A 12 -11.36 22.16 -2.22
CA GLY A 12 -11.41 22.44 -3.65
C GLY A 12 -10.06 22.18 -4.34
N PRO A 13 -9.49 23.17 -5.08
CA PRO A 13 -8.23 23.02 -5.78
C PRO A 13 -7.00 22.84 -4.88
N LEU A 14 -7.12 23.12 -3.58
CA LEU A 14 -6.04 22.90 -2.60
C LEU A 14 -5.97 21.47 -2.08
N GLU A 15 -7.02 20.65 -2.31
CA GLU A 15 -7.07 19.25 -1.84
C GLU A 15 -5.79 18.47 -2.15
N PRO A 16 -5.23 18.47 -3.37
CA PRO A 16 -4.02 17.70 -3.67
C PRO A 16 -2.80 18.12 -2.84
N LYS A 17 -2.64 19.43 -2.61
CA LYS A 17 -1.53 19.96 -1.81
C LYS A 17 -1.67 19.57 -0.35
N VAL A 18 -2.87 19.71 0.20
CA VAL A 18 -3.17 19.35 1.60
C VAL A 18 -3.03 17.85 1.81
N ALA A 19 -3.53 17.01 0.89
CA ALA A 19 -3.39 15.57 0.95
C ALA A 19 -1.91 15.12 0.91
N ARG A 20 -1.06 15.75 0.08
CA ARG A 20 0.38 15.49 0.04
C ARG A 20 1.06 15.90 1.35
N LEU A 21 0.81 17.11 1.84
CA LEU A 21 1.38 17.61 3.10
C LEU A 21 0.99 16.70 4.28
N TYR A 22 -0.29 16.36 4.37
CA TYR A 22 -0.80 15.44 5.37
C TYR A 22 -0.07 14.10 5.32
N ARG A 23 0.06 13.51 4.12
CA ARG A 23 0.74 12.23 3.95
C ARG A 23 2.22 12.32 4.35
N HIS A 24 2.94 13.35 3.94
CA HIS A 24 4.33 13.56 4.34
C HIS A 24 4.51 13.73 5.87
N ALA A 25 3.53 14.29 6.56
CA ALA A 25 3.57 14.41 8.01
C ALA A 25 3.46 13.04 8.74
N PHE A 26 2.87 12.03 8.09
CA PHE A 26 2.69 10.70 8.67
C PHE A 26 3.59 9.64 8.06
N PHE A 27 3.96 9.75 6.80
CA PHE A 27 4.73 8.75 6.08
C PHE A 27 5.55 9.33 4.93
N ASP A 28 6.84 9.05 4.91
CA ASP A 28 7.74 9.32 3.78
C ASP A 28 7.59 8.20 2.73
N VAL A 29 6.63 8.37 1.82
CA VAL A 29 6.37 7.43 0.72
C VAL A 29 7.58 7.31 -0.21
N SER A 30 8.31 8.41 -0.42
CA SER A 30 9.52 8.43 -1.26
C SER A 30 10.63 7.56 -0.65
N ALA A 31 10.82 7.60 0.69
CA ALA A 31 11.78 6.72 1.36
C ALA A 31 11.41 5.24 1.20
N PHE A 32 10.12 4.92 1.28
CA PHE A 32 9.64 3.56 1.04
C PHE A 32 9.89 3.13 -0.41
N ALA A 33 9.50 3.94 -1.39
CA ALA A 33 9.71 3.63 -2.81
C ALA A 33 11.21 3.43 -3.14
N ARG A 34 12.09 4.27 -2.61
CA ARG A 34 13.55 4.08 -2.75
C ARG A 34 14.04 2.79 -2.10
N ALA A 35 13.52 2.42 -0.94
CA ALA A 35 13.87 1.16 -0.28
C ALA A 35 13.42 -0.05 -1.10
N VAL A 36 12.21 -0.01 -1.69
CA VAL A 36 11.73 -1.04 -2.62
C VAL A 36 12.66 -1.15 -3.82
N ARG A 37 13.03 -0.02 -4.45
CA ARG A 37 13.92 0.01 -5.61
C ARG A 37 15.32 -0.51 -5.28
N SER A 38 15.84 -0.24 -4.09
CA SER A 38 17.14 -0.75 -3.64
C SER A 38 17.15 -2.25 -3.36
N TRP A 39 15.98 -2.83 -3.13
CA TRP A 39 15.82 -4.25 -2.84
C TRP A 39 15.59 -5.09 -4.10
N THR A 40 14.83 -4.57 -5.07
CA THR A 40 14.48 -5.31 -6.28
C THR A 40 14.35 -4.38 -7.49
N ASP A 41 14.61 -4.93 -8.67
CA ASP A 41 14.19 -4.33 -9.93
C ASP A 41 12.88 -4.98 -10.40
N ALA A 42 12.04 -4.21 -11.07
CA ALA A 42 10.76 -4.68 -11.55
C ALA A 42 10.36 -3.98 -12.85
N ALA A 43 9.95 -4.77 -13.83
CA ALA A 43 9.37 -4.27 -15.08
C ALA A 43 7.83 -4.20 -15.02
N ARG A 44 7.19 -5.06 -14.21
CA ARG A 44 5.74 -5.09 -14.00
C ARG A 44 5.41 -5.06 -12.52
N ILE A 45 4.72 -4.02 -12.10
CA ILE A 45 4.38 -3.74 -10.70
C ILE A 45 2.88 -3.74 -10.53
N LEU A 46 2.37 -4.45 -9.52
CA LEU A 46 1.00 -4.34 -9.05
C LEU A 46 0.99 -3.59 -7.72
N GLU A 47 0.29 -2.48 -7.67
CA GLU A 47 -0.01 -1.76 -6.44
C GLU A 47 -1.43 -2.08 -5.99
N VAL A 48 -1.58 -2.74 -4.85
CA VAL A 48 -2.86 -3.12 -4.26
C VAL A 48 -3.29 -2.04 -3.28
N GLY A 49 -4.51 -1.51 -3.46
CA GLY A 49 -5.01 -0.39 -2.67
C GLY A 49 -4.32 0.92 -3.04
N CYS A 50 -4.20 1.20 -4.34
CA CYS A 50 -3.49 2.39 -4.83
C CYS A 50 -4.16 3.73 -4.45
N GLY A 51 -5.40 3.70 -3.99
CA GLY A 51 -6.13 4.87 -3.53
C GLY A 51 -6.15 6.00 -4.56
N ASP A 52 -5.77 7.18 -4.14
CA ASP A 52 -5.69 8.38 -4.99
C ASP A 52 -4.43 8.41 -5.92
N GLY A 53 -3.54 7.40 -5.87
CA GLY A 53 -2.37 7.27 -6.75
C GLY A 53 -1.11 8.00 -6.28
N LEU A 54 -1.03 8.41 -5.01
CA LEU A 54 0.15 9.12 -4.50
C LEU A 54 1.36 8.22 -4.29
N ALA A 55 1.16 6.94 -3.91
CA ALA A 55 2.25 5.98 -3.82
C ALA A 55 2.65 5.47 -5.21
N THR A 56 1.69 5.34 -6.14
CA THR A 56 1.96 5.06 -7.56
C THR A 56 2.91 6.10 -8.17
N GLU A 57 2.74 7.39 -7.82
CA GLU A 57 3.59 8.48 -8.32
C GLU A 57 5.05 8.29 -7.88
N GLU A 58 5.29 7.92 -6.63
CA GLU A 58 6.62 7.65 -6.11
C GLU A 58 7.21 6.35 -6.69
N LEU A 59 6.39 5.32 -6.88
CA LEU A 59 6.82 4.10 -7.57
C LEU A 59 7.23 4.40 -9.03
N ARG A 60 6.45 5.21 -9.77
CA ARG A 60 6.81 5.64 -11.12
C ARG A 60 8.13 6.40 -11.12
N HIS A 61 8.38 7.26 -10.13
CA HIS A 61 9.64 8.01 -10.03
C HIS A 61 10.87 7.09 -9.91
N VAL A 62 10.79 6.05 -9.09
CA VAL A 62 11.92 5.13 -8.87
C VAL A 62 11.98 3.97 -9.87
N PHE A 63 10.87 3.63 -10.53
CA PHE A 63 10.77 2.65 -11.61
C PHE A 63 10.26 3.30 -12.91
N PRO A 64 11.05 4.17 -13.55
CA PRO A 64 10.57 5.03 -14.64
C PRO A 64 10.14 4.27 -15.91
N ARG A 65 10.59 3.02 -16.06
CA ARG A 65 10.28 2.18 -17.23
C ARG A 65 9.32 1.04 -16.94
N ALA A 66 8.88 0.87 -15.66
CA ALA A 66 7.99 -0.21 -15.30
C ALA A 66 6.55 0.05 -15.78
N GLU A 67 5.85 -1.00 -16.13
CA GLU A 67 4.39 -1.00 -16.21
C GLU A 67 3.82 -1.13 -14.80
N ILE A 68 3.03 -0.16 -14.36
CA ILE A 68 2.44 -0.15 -13.02
C ILE A 68 0.92 -0.25 -13.14
N THR A 69 0.36 -1.29 -12.55
CA THR A 69 -1.08 -1.44 -12.40
C THR A 69 -1.46 -1.14 -10.96
N GLY A 70 -2.23 -0.08 -10.74
CA GLY A 70 -2.84 0.23 -9.44
C GLY A 70 -4.28 -0.29 -9.41
N ILE A 71 -4.62 -1.11 -8.42
CA ILE A 71 -5.99 -1.58 -8.20
C ILE A 71 -6.53 -1.10 -6.85
N ASP A 72 -7.77 -0.65 -6.84
CA ASP A 72 -8.47 -0.21 -5.62
C ASP A 72 -9.97 -0.46 -5.75
N ILE A 73 -10.67 -0.59 -4.62
CA ILE A 73 -12.14 -0.68 -4.56
C ILE A 73 -12.82 0.68 -4.76
N LEU A 74 -12.07 1.77 -4.76
CA LEU A 74 -12.58 3.10 -5.03
C LEU A 74 -13.14 3.19 -6.46
N PRO A 75 -14.21 3.97 -6.70
CA PRO A 75 -14.78 4.12 -8.05
C PRO A 75 -13.85 4.83 -9.02
N VAL A 76 -12.95 5.71 -8.55
CA VAL A 76 -11.99 6.46 -9.37
C VAL A 76 -10.61 6.40 -8.70
N PRO A 77 -9.86 5.28 -8.85
CA PRO A 77 -8.49 5.19 -8.34
C PRO A 77 -7.54 6.08 -9.15
N GLY A 78 -6.42 6.48 -8.53
CA GLY A 78 -5.41 7.30 -9.18
C GLY A 78 -5.83 8.76 -9.46
N ARG A 79 -6.85 9.26 -8.80
CA ARG A 79 -7.43 10.61 -9.04
C ARG A 79 -6.44 11.74 -8.81
N LEU A 80 -5.54 11.61 -7.85
CA LEU A 80 -4.53 12.62 -7.51
C LEU A 80 -3.16 12.37 -8.15
N PHE A 81 -3.03 11.32 -8.95
CA PHE A 81 -1.79 11.04 -9.69
C PHE A 81 -1.48 12.17 -10.67
N ARG A 82 -0.27 12.73 -10.64
CA ARG A 82 0.19 13.86 -11.45
C ARG A 82 1.37 13.53 -12.37
N GLY A 83 1.93 12.33 -12.22
CA GLY A 83 3.06 11.88 -13.04
C GLY A 83 2.70 11.57 -14.49
N ASP A 84 3.69 11.15 -15.27
CA ASP A 84 3.49 10.59 -16.60
C ASP A 84 2.68 9.31 -16.51
N ARG A 85 1.58 9.25 -17.26
CA ARG A 85 0.67 8.10 -17.30
C ARG A 85 1.11 7.00 -18.27
N ALA A 86 2.17 7.20 -19.03
CA ALA A 86 2.68 6.14 -19.92
C ALA A 86 3.03 4.89 -19.10
N GLY A 87 2.44 3.74 -19.42
CA GLY A 87 2.61 2.49 -18.68
C GLY A 87 1.97 2.45 -17.28
N ILE A 88 1.06 3.41 -16.95
CA ILE A 88 0.26 3.38 -15.72
C ILE A 88 -1.18 3.02 -16.05
N THR A 89 -1.71 2.03 -15.33
CA THR A 89 -3.12 1.63 -15.42
C THR A 89 -3.74 1.68 -14.03
N PHE A 90 -4.87 2.37 -13.88
CA PHE A 90 -5.67 2.35 -12.65
C PHE A 90 -6.97 1.60 -12.89
N LEU A 91 -7.27 0.65 -12.00
CA LEU A 91 -8.43 -0.24 -12.09
C LEU A 91 -9.26 -0.16 -10.81
N SER A 92 -10.57 0.01 -10.98
CA SER A 92 -11.53 -0.12 -9.89
C SER A 92 -12.06 -1.56 -9.84
N GLY A 93 -11.94 -2.21 -8.68
CA GLY A 93 -12.44 -3.56 -8.49
C GLY A 93 -11.79 -4.32 -7.36
N ALA A 94 -12.26 -5.55 -7.15
CA ALA A 94 -11.71 -6.45 -6.14
C ALA A 94 -10.41 -7.10 -6.64
N LEU A 95 -9.41 -7.19 -5.74
CA LEU A 95 -8.13 -7.83 -6.05
C LEU A 95 -8.30 -9.28 -6.50
N ALA A 96 -9.17 -10.03 -5.84
CA ALA A 96 -9.38 -11.45 -6.13
C ALA A 96 -9.79 -11.69 -7.60
N ASP A 97 -10.76 -10.92 -8.10
CA ASP A 97 -11.24 -11.04 -9.49
C ASP A 97 -10.17 -10.65 -10.51
N PHE A 98 -9.38 -9.63 -10.17
CA PHE A 98 -8.26 -9.20 -11.01
C PHE A 98 -7.18 -10.29 -11.10
N VAL A 99 -6.81 -10.87 -9.95
CA VAL A 99 -5.72 -11.85 -9.87
C VAL A 99 -6.07 -13.14 -10.60
N GLU A 100 -7.32 -13.58 -10.61
CA GLU A 100 -7.71 -14.78 -11.36
C GLU A 100 -7.31 -14.71 -12.86
N ARG A 101 -7.33 -13.53 -13.45
CA ARG A 101 -6.93 -13.28 -14.83
C ARG A 101 -5.47 -12.83 -15.01
N ASN A 102 -4.76 -12.59 -13.90
CA ASN A 102 -3.41 -11.99 -13.92
C ASN A 102 -2.41 -12.72 -13.03
N ARG A 103 -2.62 -14.03 -12.78
CA ARG A 103 -1.71 -14.86 -11.98
C ARG A 103 -0.30 -14.89 -12.60
N GLY A 104 0.71 -14.78 -11.76
CA GLY A 104 2.10 -14.95 -12.17
C GLY A 104 2.62 -13.88 -13.14
N ARG A 105 2.02 -12.68 -13.19
CA ARG A 105 2.36 -11.65 -14.17
C ARG A 105 3.30 -10.56 -13.66
N PHE A 106 3.38 -10.37 -12.36
CA PHE A 106 4.07 -9.22 -11.76
C PHE A 106 5.40 -9.62 -11.15
N ASP A 107 6.40 -8.76 -11.32
CA ASP A 107 7.72 -8.90 -10.70
C ASP A 107 7.67 -8.46 -9.23
N LEU A 108 6.82 -7.46 -8.95
CA LEU A 108 6.66 -6.82 -7.66
C LEU A 108 5.19 -6.57 -7.37
N VAL A 109 4.76 -6.92 -6.16
CA VAL A 109 3.48 -6.47 -5.59
C VAL A 109 3.78 -5.54 -4.43
N VAL A 110 3.14 -4.37 -4.42
CA VAL A 110 3.23 -3.37 -3.36
C VAL A 110 1.89 -3.24 -2.68
N ILE A 111 1.87 -3.32 -1.35
CA ILE A 111 0.69 -3.08 -0.50
C ILE A 111 1.11 -2.02 0.52
N CYS A 112 0.50 -0.84 0.45
CA CYS A 112 0.90 0.29 1.26
C CYS A 112 -0.30 0.91 1.98
N ASP A 113 -0.37 0.74 3.30
CA ASP A 113 -1.44 1.25 4.17
C ASP A 113 -2.85 0.74 3.77
N VAL A 114 -2.98 -0.56 3.53
CA VAL A 114 -4.22 -1.22 3.10
C VAL A 114 -4.77 -2.17 4.15
N VAL A 115 -3.91 -3.00 4.77
CA VAL A 115 -4.34 -4.13 5.61
C VAL A 115 -5.16 -3.66 6.81
N HIS A 116 -4.86 -2.48 7.36
CA HIS A 116 -5.61 -1.95 8.50
C HIS A 116 -7.05 -1.50 8.15
N HIS A 117 -7.36 -1.34 6.84
CA HIS A 117 -8.72 -1.10 6.36
C HIS A 117 -9.52 -2.37 6.08
N VAL A 118 -8.84 -3.52 6.01
CA VAL A 118 -9.45 -4.82 5.68
C VAL A 118 -9.92 -5.51 6.96
N PRO A 119 -11.12 -6.11 6.98
CA PRO A 119 -11.57 -6.93 8.10
C PRO A 119 -10.54 -8.00 8.48
N PRO A 120 -10.26 -8.24 9.77
CA PRO A 120 -9.21 -9.19 10.18
C PRO A 120 -9.33 -10.58 9.56
N ALA A 121 -10.54 -11.09 9.38
CA ALA A 121 -10.79 -12.39 8.77
C ALA A 121 -10.40 -12.49 7.29
N GLU A 122 -10.29 -11.37 6.58
CA GLU A 122 -10.03 -11.29 5.14
C GLU A 122 -8.56 -10.96 4.82
N ARG A 123 -7.73 -10.60 5.81
CA ARG A 123 -6.37 -10.11 5.61
C ARG A 123 -5.43 -11.16 5.06
N VAL A 124 -5.56 -12.40 5.53
CA VAL A 124 -4.77 -13.55 5.03
C VAL A 124 -5.08 -13.77 3.55
N ASP A 125 -6.35 -13.75 3.17
CA ASP A 125 -6.78 -13.96 1.79
C ASP A 125 -6.38 -12.80 0.87
N LEU A 126 -6.35 -11.55 1.38
CA LEU A 126 -5.79 -10.42 0.65
C LEU A 126 -4.33 -10.65 0.28
N LEU A 127 -3.48 -10.98 1.27
CA LEU A 127 -2.05 -11.20 1.05
C LEU A 127 -1.80 -12.44 0.19
N ARG A 128 -2.56 -13.50 0.38
CA ARG A 128 -2.50 -14.72 -0.44
C ARG A 128 -2.89 -14.43 -1.90
N SER A 129 -3.95 -13.65 -2.11
CA SER A 129 -4.35 -13.22 -3.46
C SER A 129 -3.27 -12.36 -4.10
N ALA A 130 -2.73 -11.38 -3.37
CA ALA A 130 -1.64 -10.54 -3.84
C ALA A 130 -0.41 -11.36 -4.28
N SER A 131 -0.03 -12.38 -3.49
CA SER A 131 1.10 -13.25 -3.82
C SER A 131 0.88 -14.09 -5.09
N ARG A 132 -0.36 -14.50 -5.39
CA ARG A 132 -0.69 -15.22 -6.62
C ARG A 132 -0.50 -14.40 -7.90
N ALA A 133 -0.52 -13.07 -7.80
CA ALA A 133 -0.20 -12.17 -8.91
C ALA A 133 1.29 -12.18 -9.27
N LEU A 134 2.17 -12.55 -8.32
CA LEU A 134 3.61 -12.59 -8.52
C LEU A 134 4.02 -13.71 -9.46
N ARG A 135 4.96 -13.42 -10.36
CA ARG A 135 5.70 -14.46 -11.09
C ARG A 135 6.61 -15.24 -10.14
N GLU A 136 7.18 -16.32 -10.62
CA GLU A 136 8.23 -17.02 -9.89
C GLU A 136 9.42 -16.09 -9.60
N GLY A 137 9.90 -16.12 -8.36
CA GLY A 137 10.96 -15.22 -7.88
C GLY A 137 10.53 -13.76 -7.70
N GLY A 138 9.25 -13.44 -7.91
CA GLY A 138 8.72 -12.10 -7.67
C GLY A 138 8.72 -11.72 -6.19
N CYS A 139 8.52 -10.44 -5.91
CA CYS A 139 8.68 -9.84 -4.59
C CYS A 139 7.38 -9.19 -4.09
N LEU A 140 7.14 -9.24 -2.78
CA LEU A 140 6.03 -8.54 -2.11
C LEU A 140 6.60 -7.54 -1.11
N ALA A 141 6.27 -6.26 -1.28
CA ALA A 141 6.58 -5.20 -0.34
C ALA A 141 5.30 -4.76 0.38
N LEU A 142 5.21 -5.08 1.67
CA LEU A 142 4.11 -4.71 2.54
C LEU A 142 4.54 -3.57 3.46
N LYS A 143 3.84 -2.44 3.41
CA LYS A 143 4.03 -1.34 4.36
C LYS A 143 2.73 -1.09 5.11
N GLU A 144 2.83 -1.02 6.44
CA GLU A 144 1.70 -0.74 7.31
C GLU A 144 2.08 0.19 8.46
N TRP A 145 1.07 0.91 8.97
CA TRP A 145 1.19 1.64 10.22
C TRP A 145 1.08 0.67 11.39
N GLU A 146 2.19 0.47 12.09
CA GLU A 146 2.26 -0.38 13.27
C GLU A 146 1.56 0.26 14.47
N ARG A 147 0.74 -0.52 15.18
CA ARG A 147 0.19 -0.12 16.46
C ARG A 147 1.29 -0.08 17.53
N ARG A 148 1.78 1.12 17.81
CA ARG A 148 2.72 1.39 18.91
C ARG A 148 2.12 2.47 19.81
N PRO A 149 2.21 2.33 21.15
CA PRO A 149 1.68 3.33 22.07
C PRO A 149 2.58 4.59 22.06
N ASN A 150 2.26 5.54 21.20
CA ASN A 150 2.90 6.84 21.14
C ASN A 150 1.92 7.92 20.63
N LEU A 151 2.28 9.21 20.80
CA LEU A 151 1.43 10.33 20.39
C LEU A 151 1.12 10.34 18.89
N ALA A 152 2.04 9.88 18.05
CA ALA A 152 1.82 9.77 16.61
C ALA A 152 0.72 8.74 16.29
N HIS A 153 0.66 7.62 17.03
CA HIS A 153 -0.40 6.63 16.86
C HIS A 153 -1.78 7.21 17.22
N LEU A 154 -1.87 8.01 18.27
CA LEU A 154 -3.12 8.68 18.63
C LEU A 154 -3.56 9.65 17.53
N GLY A 155 -2.64 10.44 16.97
CA GLY A 155 -2.92 11.36 15.87
C GLY A 155 -3.39 10.63 14.59
N GLY A 156 -2.73 9.54 14.21
CA GLY A 156 -3.11 8.69 13.08
C GLY A 156 -4.50 8.07 13.28
N TRP A 157 -4.76 7.51 14.45
CA TRP A 157 -6.06 6.92 14.78
C TRP A 157 -7.20 7.94 14.75
N ILE A 158 -7.01 9.13 15.31
CA ILE A 158 -7.99 10.23 15.25
C ILE A 158 -8.27 10.60 13.80
N SER A 159 -7.23 10.75 12.99
CA SER A 159 -7.35 11.10 11.59
C SER A 159 -8.17 10.07 10.80
N ASP A 160 -7.82 8.80 10.90
CA ASP A 160 -8.52 7.75 10.16
C ASP A 160 -9.97 7.59 10.64
N ARG A 161 -10.22 7.71 11.93
CA ARG A 161 -11.55 7.62 12.50
C ARG A 161 -12.47 8.76 12.07
N PHE A 162 -11.96 9.99 12.03
CA PHE A 162 -12.79 11.19 11.84
C PHE A 162 -12.71 11.76 10.42
N ILE A 163 -11.56 11.67 9.75
CA ILE A 163 -11.38 12.21 8.40
C ILE A 163 -11.78 11.18 7.35
N THR A 164 -11.31 9.94 7.44
CA THR A 164 -11.65 8.90 6.46
C THR A 164 -12.97 8.20 6.82
N GLY A 165 -13.36 8.19 8.09
CA GLY A 165 -14.54 7.51 8.61
C GLY A 165 -14.45 5.98 8.49
N ALA A 166 -13.24 5.44 8.31
CA ALA A 166 -12.99 4.02 8.22
C ALA A 166 -12.90 3.40 9.62
N GLN A 167 -13.40 2.18 9.76
CA GLN A 167 -13.13 1.37 10.95
C GLN A 167 -11.74 0.73 10.73
N VAL A 168 -10.68 1.46 11.12
CA VAL A 168 -9.31 0.97 11.00
C VAL A 168 -8.92 0.14 12.22
N ARG A 169 -8.22 -0.95 11.98
CA ARG A 169 -7.61 -1.77 13.02
C ARG A 169 -6.14 -1.99 12.72
N PHE A 170 -5.32 -1.20 13.39
CA PHE A 170 -3.86 -1.31 13.32
C PHE A 170 -3.36 -2.54 14.08
N GLU A 171 -2.37 -3.21 13.50
CA GLU A 171 -1.73 -4.38 14.10
C GLU A 171 -0.34 -4.05 14.65
N THR A 172 0.15 -4.90 15.56
CA THR A 172 1.54 -4.85 16.02
C THR A 172 2.48 -5.42 14.96
N ALA A 173 3.79 -5.11 15.05
CA ALA A 173 4.78 -5.71 14.16
C ALA A 173 4.77 -7.25 14.22
N ALA A 174 4.58 -7.82 15.41
CA ALA A 174 4.48 -9.27 15.58
C ALA A 174 3.26 -9.85 14.83
N ALA A 175 2.10 -9.21 14.96
CA ALA A 175 0.89 -9.63 14.26
C ALA A 175 1.01 -9.47 12.73
N LEU A 176 1.67 -8.41 12.24
CA LEU A 176 1.92 -8.23 10.81
C LEU A 176 2.88 -9.29 10.24
N ARG A 177 3.93 -9.68 10.99
CA ARG A 177 4.81 -10.78 10.59
C ARG A 177 4.07 -12.13 10.58
N GLN A 178 3.26 -12.38 11.61
CA GLN A 178 2.44 -13.60 11.68
C GLN A 178 1.45 -13.67 10.53
N LEU A 179 0.77 -12.57 10.22
CA LEU A 179 -0.13 -12.47 9.08
C LEU A 179 0.57 -12.78 7.76
N ALA A 180 1.77 -12.21 7.56
CA ALA A 180 2.58 -12.47 6.37
C ALA A 180 3.03 -13.94 6.30
N ALA A 181 3.47 -14.53 7.41
CA ALA A 181 3.88 -15.92 7.47
C ALA A 181 2.72 -16.86 7.12
N GLU A 182 1.54 -16.65 7.71
CA GLU A 182 0.34 -17.44 7.44
C GLU A 182 -0.13 -17.34 5.98
N ALA A 183 -0.08 -16.13 5.42
CA ALA A 183 -0.54 -15.88 4.05
C ALA A 183 0.43 -16.40 2.99
N LEU A 184 1.74 -16.45 3.29
CA LEU A 184 2.83 -16.68 2.34
C LEU A 184 3.65 -17.94 2.67
N ASP A 185 3.02 -18.94 3.30
CA ASP A 185 3.61 -20.25 3.60
C ASP A 185 4.98 -20.15 4.31
N ASP A 186 5.04 -19.38 5.40
CA ASP A 186 6.24 -19.13 6.20
C ASP A 186 7.45 -18.61 5.39
N SER A 187 7.16 -17.89 4.31
CA SER A 187 8.20 -17.24 3.51
C SER A 187 8.96 -16.22 4.36
N PRO A 188 10.31 -16.21 4.31
CA PRO A 188 11.10 -15.34 5.16
C PRO A 188 10.92 -13.87 4.77
N VAL A 189 10.86 -13.01 5.78
CA VAL A 189 11.02 -11.56 5.61
C VAL A 189 12.50 -11.28 5.35
N GLU A 190 12.86 -10.92 4.12
CA GLU A 190 14.26 -10.64 3.74
C GLU A 190 14.76 -9.32 4.34
N ARG A 191 13.86 -8.33 4.45
CA ARG A 191 14.17 -7.04 5.08
C ARG A 191 12.98 -6.54 5.88
N GLU A 192 13.27 -5.99 7.04
CA GLU A 192 12.32 -5.23 7.84
C GLU A 192 12.86 -3.83 8.06
N LEU A 193 12.13 -2.80 7.64
CA LEU A 193 12.56 -1.41 7.72
C LEU A 193 11.49 -0.56 8.41
N ARG A 194 11.92 0.57 8.95
CA ARG A 194 11.03 1.58 9.51
C ARG A 194 11.28 2.91 8.84
N PHE A 195 10.21 3.55 8.38
CA PHE A 195 10.28 4.76 7.58
C PHE A 195 9.94 6.01 8.40
N PRO A 196 10.59 7.14 8.09
CA PRO A 196 10.27 8.41 8.70
C PRO A 196 8.85 8.90 8.29
N PRO A 197 8.33 9.91 8.96
CA PRO A 197 8.90 10.59 10.14
C PRO A 197 8.68 9.79 11.43
N TRP A 198 7.76 8.83 11.44
CA TRP A 198 7.39 8.05 12.63
C TRP A 198 7.81 6.59 12.49
N ARG A 199 8.44 6.05 13.54
CA ARG A 199 8.85 4.63 13.58
C ARG A 199 7.68 3.62 13.57
N ASN A 200 6.44 4.09 13.50
CA ASN A 200 5.24 3.28 13.27
C ASN A 200 5.12 2.78 11.82
N ASN A 201 5.80 3.42 10.87
CA ASN A 201 5.80 3.01 9.47
C ASN A 201 6.69 1.78 9.29
N LEU A 202 6.11 0.59 9.38
CA LEU A 202 6.78 -0.70 9.24
C LEU A 202 6.68 -1.20 7.79
N GLY A 203 7.81 -1.52 7.18
CA GLY A 203 7.89 -2.21 5.90
C GLY A 203 8.45 -3.61 6.05
N LEU A 204 7.77 -4.59 5.48
CA LEU A 204 8.19 -5.98 5.35
C LEU A 204 8.44 -6.29 3.88
N PHE A 205 9.61 -6.81 3.55
CA PHE A 205 10.04 -7.13 2.20
C PHE A 205 10.21 -8.63 2.12
N ILE A 206 9.37 -9.29 1.31
CA ILE A 206 9.19 -10.73 1.33
C ILE A 206 9.32 -11.27 -0.09
N ARG A 207 10.05 -12.36 -0.26
CA ARG A 207 10.08 -13.14 -1.48
C ARG A 207 9.34 -14.44 -1.25
N PRO A 208 8.06 -14.54 -1.67
CA PRO A 208 7.26 -15.72 -1.43
C PRO A 208 7.88 -16.95 -2.10
N ARG A 209 7.98 -18.04 -1.34
CA ARG A 209 8.32 -19.36 -1.87
C ARG A 209 7.08 -19.92 -2.55
N ARG A 210 7.17 -20.35 -3.79
CA ARG A 210 6.13 -21.18 -4.37
C ARG A 210 6.31 -22.62 -3.92
N ARG A 211 5.22 -23.24 -3.48
CA ARG A 211 5.11 -24.69 -3.43
C ARG A 211 4.79 -25.24 -4.79
#